data_26f6b220aa312bdaff4e8ae178f43bc3
#
_entry.id   26f6b220aa312bdaff4e8ae178f43bc3
#
_cell.length_a   1.000
_cell.length_b   1.000
_cell.length_c   1.000
_cell.angle_alpha   90.00
_cell.angle_beta   90.00
_cell.angle_gamma   90.00
#
_symmetry.space_group_name_H-M   'P 1'
#
loop_
_entity.id
_entity.type
_entity.pdbx_description
1 polymer ?
#
loop_
_entity_poly.entity_id
_entity_poly.type
_entity_poly.pdbx_seq_one_letter_code
_entity_poly.pdbx_strand_id
1 'polypeptide(L)'
;MKESRSSNFELLRIILILFVIALHYNSPYRHGAFSYIESAPFINQFFLYSVEALALCAVNTFLCISGYFLSKRESVNVRKVVFLFTVLIAYKVISYIIGAVTSGSFSIADFLYCFSPVNYYAWLYCAIYLLSPFLNLVFKHASDKSLKIFMAILLTLFSILPTITDYCIPAFAHTKTSISAISIYGNGNGYTLVNFILLYYVGGFIAHKKINLKWIPATLGVFFCTAIICAMMFIEPILAISYCNIFVVLQAALLFLLFKNFNFKSRFINFIAKSVWGIFIIHTTLVTLFVKEYPLAPNISGSTSSLLTHFSICIAGTFLCALVWDKLCSLIICPIQHLLDKVPVLNKEISLKK
;
A
#
# COMPACT_ATOMS: atom_id res chain seq x y z
N MET A 1 -29.01 0.49 -9.28
CA MET A 1 -28.77 -0.07 -7.93
C MET A 1 -27.28 0.07 -7.62
N LYS A 2 -26.88 0.79 -6.55
CA LYS A 2 -25.48 0.76 -6.09
C LYS A 2 -25.16 -0.67 -5.67
N GLU A 3 -24.24 -1.33 -6.38
CA GLU A 3 -23.73 -2.63 -5.95
C GLU A 3 -23.31 -2.56 -4.49
N SER A 4 -23.86 -3.47 -3.67
CA SER A 4 -23.49 -3.52 -2.25
C SER A 4 -22.02 -3.89 -2.15
N ARG A 5 -21.21 -3.03 -1.51
CA ARG A 5 -19.78 -3.29 -1.27
C ARG A 5 -19.59 -4.65 -0.62
N SER A 6 -18.67 -5.44 -1.13
CA SER A 6 -18.32 -6.75 -0.59
C SER A 6 -17.43 -6.57 0.64
N SER A 7 -17.94 -6.88 1.83
CA SER A 7 -17.29 -6.55 3.10
C SER A 7 -15.98 -7.30 3.36
N ASN A 8 -15.77 -8.43 2.70
CA ASN A 8 -14.51 -9.16 2.75
C ASN A 8 -13.34 -8.33 2.17
N PHE A 9 -13.53 -7.67 1.01
CA PHE A 9 -12.49 -6.80 0.44
C PHE A 9 -12.36 -5.48 1.21
N GLU A 10 -13.43 -5.00 1.83
CA GLU A 10 -13.36 -3.83 2.70
C GLU A 10 -12.58 -4.17 4.00
N LEU A 11 -12.78 -5.37 4.58
CA LEU A 11 -11.97 -5.85 5.70
C LEU A 11 -10.49 -6.00 5.30
N LEU A 12 -10.22 -6.58 4.12
CA LEU A 12 -8.87 -6.67 3.61
C LEU A 12 -8.21 -5.29 3.53
N ARG A 13 -8.89 -4.27 3.02
CA ARG A 13 -8.35 -2.89 2.97
C ARG A 13 -8.02 -2.32 4.34
N ILE A 14 -8.83 -2.63 5.37
CA ILE A 14 -8.56 -2.22 6.75
C ILE A 14 -7.29 -2.91 7.27
N ILE A 15 -7.13 -4.20 7.02
CA ILE A 15 -5.92 -4.94 7.42
C ILE A 15 -4.69 -4.40 6.69
N LEU A 16 -4.81 -4.12 5.39
CA LEU A 16 -3.70 -3.57 4.61
C LEU A 16 -3.25 -2.19 5.11
N ILE A 17 -4.16 -1.34 5.55
CA ILE A 17 -3.75 -0.04 6.12
C ILE A 17 -3.09 -0.20 7.50
N LEU A 18 -3.49 -1.18 8.31
CA LEU A 18 -2.77 -1.53 9.53
C LEU A 18 -1.35 -2.04 9.23
N PHE A 19 -1.20 -2.85 8.19
CA PHE A 19 0.12 -3.27 7.70
C PHE A 19 0.98 -2.07 7.26
N VAL A 20 0.40 -1.13 6.51
CA VAL A 20 1.13 0.11 6.11
C VAL A 20 1.56 0.92 7.34
N ILE A 21 0.74 1.02 8.38
CA ILE A 21 1.12 1.68 9.63
C ILE A 21 2.30 0.94 10.28
N ALA A 22 2.27 -0.41 10.32
CA ALA A 22 3.35 -1.22 10.86
C ALA A 22 4.67 -1.06 10.10
N LEU A 23 4.64 -1.01 8.75
CA LEU A 23 5.81 -0.71 7.94
C LEU A 23 6.43 0.65 8.30
N HIS A 24 5.60 1.66 8.58
CA HIS A 24 6.11 2.98 8.97
C HIS A 24 6.59 3.04 10.43
N TYR A 25 6.04 2.21 11.31
CA TYR A 25 6.59 2.00 12.66
C TYR A 25 8.02 1.42 12.59
N ASN A 26 8.26 0.50 11.67
CA ASN A 26 9.57 -0.14 11.49
C ASN A 26 10.57 0.74 10.70
N SER A 27 10.11 1.64 9.86
CA SER A 27 10.93 2.35 8.85
C SER A 27 12.15 3.07 9.42
N PRO A 28 13.39 2.70 9.05
CA PRO A 28 14.61 3.36 9.52
C PRO A 28 14.71 4.81 9.03
N TYR A 29 14.13 5.14 7.88
CA TYR A 29 14.12 6.50 7.32
C TYR A 29 13.32 7.53 8.16
N ARG A 30 12.57 7.05 9.15
CA ARG A 30 11.74 7.86 10.06
C ARG A 30 12.11 7.66 11.53
N HIS A 31 13.33 7.19 11.80
CA HIS A 31 13.77 6.80 13.15
C HIS A 31 12.83 5.74 13.77
N GLY A 32 12.29 4.85 12.95
CA GLY A 32 11.46 3.74 13.38
C GLY A 32 12.27 2.59 13.98
N ALA A 33 11.59 1.47 14.26
CA ALA A 33 12.17 0.36 15.03
C ALA A 33 13.46 -0.21 14.44
N PHE A 34 13.62 -0.22 13.12
CA PHE A 34 14.82 -0.73 12.47
C PHE A 34 16.06 0.14 12.67
N SER A 35 15.92 1.39 13.11
CA SER A 35 17.06 2.22 13.51
C SER A 35 17.77 1.69 14.78
N TYR A 36 17.10 0.81 15.53
CA TYR A 36 17.59 0.25 16.79
C TYR A 36 17.68 -1.28 16.75
N ILE A 37 17.50 -1.89 15.58
CA ILE A 37 17.35 -3.35 15.43
C ILE A 37 18.61 -4.11 15.89
N GLU A 38 19.80 -3.56 15.68
CA GLU A 38 21.07 -4.18 16.08
C GLU A 38 21.21 -4.32 17.60
N SER A 39 20.59 -3.41 18.38
CA SER A 39 20.60 -3.46 19.84
C SER A 39 19.48 -4.33 20.44
N ALA A 40 18.58 -4.84 19.60
CA ALA A 40 17.41 -5.60 20.04
C ALA A 40 17.80 -7.04 20.39
N PRO A 41 17.22 -7.65 21.46
CA PRO A 41 17.29 -9.08 21.66
C PRO A 41 16.75 -9.87 20.46
N PHE A 42 17.28 -11.07 20.19
CA PHE A 42 16.89 -11.89 19.04
C PHE A 42 15.38 -12.07 18.88
N ILE A 43 14.65 -12.28 19.96
CA ILE A 43 13.19 -12.45 19.93
C ILE A 43 12.48 -11.16 19.46
N ASN A 44 13.00 -10.00 19.82
CA ASN A 44 12.46 -8.71 19.40
C ASN A 44 12.79 -8.45 17.91
N GLN A 45 14.01 -8.80 17.47
CA GLN A 45 14.38 -8.76 16.04
C GLN A 45 13.46 -9.68 15.23
N PHE A 46 13.26 -10.92 15.68
CA PHE A 46 12.38 -11.89 15.03
C PHE A 46 10.95 -11.38 14.92
N PHE A 47 10.41 -10.77 15.98
CA PHE A 47 9.08 -10.16 15.96
C PHE A 47 9.01 -9.04 14.91
N LEU A 48 9.95 -8.08 14.94
CA LEU A 48 9.95 -6.93 14.04
C LEU A 48 10.11 -7.36 12.59
N TYR A 49 11.01 -8.31 12.28
CA TYR A 49 11.19 -8.85 10.93
C TYR A 49 9.97 -9.65 10.47
N SER A 50 9.32 -10.40 11.36
CA SER A 50 8.10 -11.14 11.01
C SER A 50 6.94 -10.19 10.69
N VAL A 51 6.78 -9.11 11.45
CA VAL A 51 5.77 -8.07 11.18
C VAL A 51 6.05 -7.37 9.85
N GLU A 52 7.30 -6.97 9.59
CA GLU A 52 7.69 -6.35 8.34
C GLU A 52 7.43 -7.28 7.15
N ALA A 53 7.90 -8.53 7.24
CA ALA A 53 7.73 -9.54 6.21
C ALA A 53 6.25 -9.82 5.89
N LEU A 54 5.38 -9.85 6.93
CA LEU A 54 3.94 -10.01 6.73
C LEU A 54 3.31 -8.77 6.10
N ALA A 55 3.73 -7.58 6.53
CA ALA A 55 3.12 -6.32 6.14
C ALA A 55 3.56 -5.83 4.75
N LEU A 56 4.72 -6.27 4.26
CA LEU A 56 5.36 -5.76 3.03
C LEU A 56 4.46 -5.93 1.79
N CYS A 57 3.60 -6.93 1.75
CA CYS A 57 2.65 -7.13 0.64
C CYS A 57 1.47 -6.13 0.61
N ALA A 58 1.36 -5.21 1.58
CA ALA A 58 0.17 -4.37 1.72
C ALA A 58 -0.14 -3.54 0.47
N VAL A 59 0.84 -2.76 -0.02
CA VAL A 59 0.68 -1.90 -1.20
C VAL A 59 0.39 -2.75 -2.44
N ASN A 60 1.08 -3.87 -2.59
CA ASN A 60 0.89 -4.82 -3.68
C ASN A 60 -0.53 -5.38 -3.70
N THR A 61 -1.07 -5.74 -2.54
CA THR A 61 -2.43 -6.26 -2.41
C THR A 61 -3.49 -5.21 -2.75
N PHE A 62 -3.29 -3.91 -2.39
CA PHE A 62 -4.17 -2.82 -2.84
C PHE A 62 -4.23 -2.74 -4.36
N LEU A 63 -3.10 -2.93 -5.04
CA LEU A 63 -3.03 -2.95 -6.51
C LEU A 63 -3.72 -4.20 -7.10
N CYS A 64 -3.55 -5.38 -6.49
CA CYS A 64 -4.27 -6.59 -6.89
C CYS A 64 -5.79 -6.41 -6.78
N ILE A 65 -6.29 -5.81 -5.67
CA ILE A 65 -7.70 -5.44 -5.52
C ILE A 65 -8.14 -4.54 -6.68
N SER A 66 -7.34 -3.51 -6.98
CA SER A 66 -7.65 -2.56 -8.05
C SER A 66 -7.69 -3.24 -9.42
N GLY A 67 -6.69 -4.06 -9.75
CA GLY A 67 -6.65 -4.84 -10.99
C GLY A 67 -7.83 -5.80 -11.12
N TYR A 68 -8.21 -6.49 -10.05
CA TYR A 68 -9.34 -7.40 -10.05
C TYR A 68 -10.66 -6.73 -10.42
N PHE A 69 -10.93 -5.53 -9.89
CA PHE A 69 -12.18 -4.83 -10.14
C PHE A 69 -12.15 -3.93 -11.39
N LEU A 70 -11.01 -3.29 -11.67
CA LEU A 70 -10.90 -2.36 -12.81
C LEU A 70 -10.69 -3.08 -14.14
N SER A 71 -10.07 -4.27 -14.16
CA SER A 71 -9.79 -4.99 -15.42
C SER A 71 -11.04 -5.36 -16.23
N LYS A 72 -12.21 -5.31 -15.61
CA LYS A 72 -13.51 -5.57 -16.24
C LYS A 72 -14.23 -4.29 -16.71
N ARG A 73 -13.68 -3.11 -16.42
CA ARG A 73 -14.30 -1.84 -16.76
C ARG A 73 -13.83 -1.37 -18.13
N GLU A 74 -14.76 -0.82 -18.91
CA GLU A 74 -14.46 -0.23 -20.24
C GLU A 74 -14.18 1.27 -20.15
N SER A 75 -14.56 1.91 -19.06
CA SER A 75 -14.37 3.35 -18.84
C SER A 75 -14.03 3.66 -17.40
N VAL A 76 -13.41 4.81 -17.20
CA VAL A 76 -13.13 5.39 -15.88
C VAL A 76 -13.46 6.87 -15.86
N ASN A 77 -13.85 7.38 -14.69
CA ASN A 77 -14.24 8.77 -14.53
C ASN A 77 -13.10 9.60 -13.93
N VAL A 78 -12.74 10.72 -14.58
CA VAL A 78 -11.69 11.66 -14.13
C VAL A 78 -11.98 12.23 -12.74
N ARG A 79 -13.25 12.42 -12.41
CA ARG A 79 -13.70 12.92 -11.12
C ARG A 79 -13.09 12.17 -9.92
N LYS A 80 -12.91 10.84 -10.04
CA LYS A 80 -12.30 10.06 -8.96
C LYS A 80 -10.87 10.51 -8.67
N VAL A 81 -10.09 10.82 -9.70
CA VAL A 81 -8.72 11.31 -9.56
C VAL A 81 -8.70 12.69 -8.90
N VAL A 82 -9.55 13.60 -9.40
CA VAL A 82 -9.69 14.95 -8.82
C VAL A 82 -10.07 14.84 -7.34
N PHE A 83 -11.03 13.98 -6.99
CA PHE A 83 -11.41 13.75 -5.60
C PHE A 83 -10.24 13.26 -4.72
N LEU A 84 -9.45 12.29 -5.19
CA LEU A 84 -8.31 11.77 -4.44
C LEU A 84 -7.28 12.86 -4.14
N PHE A 85 -6.98 13.71 -5.12
CA PHE A 85 -6.08 14.86 -4.92
C PHE A 85 -6.69 15.96 -4.06
N THR A 86 -7.99 16.24 -4.20
CA THR A 86 -8.69 17.19 -3.34
C THR A 86 -8.60 16.78 -1.86
N VAL A 87 -8.83 15.50 -1.56
CA VAL A 87 -8.69 14.98 -0.19
C VAL A 87 -7.26 15.15 0.30
N LEU A 88 -6.25 14.81 -0.52
CA LEU A 88 -4.84 14.95 -0.17
C LEU A 88 -4.46 16.41 0.16
N ILE A 89 -4.88 17.34 -0.69
CA ILE A 89 -4.65 18.79 -0.50
C ILE A 89 -5.38 19.29 0.75
N ALA A 90 -6.66 18.94 0.90
CA ALA A 90 -7.46 19.37 2.05
C ALA A 90 -6.83 18.93 3.39
N TYR A 91 -6.33 17.69 3.47
CA TYR A 91 -5.64 17.20 4.67
C TYR A 91 -4.38 18.00 4.98
N LYS A 92 -3.56 18.31 3.97
CA LYS A 92 -2.36 19.14 4.15
C LYS A 92 -2.72 20.53 4.64
N VAL A 93 -3.70 21.18 4.02
CA VAL A 93 -4.16 22.52 4.39
C VAL A 93 -4.71 22.55 5.81
N ILE A 94 -5.58 21.61 6.17
CA ILE A 94 -6.16 21.53 7.52
C ILE A 94 -5.05 21.31 8.56
N SER A 95 -4.13 20.36 8.31
CA SER A 95 -3.00 20.08 9.21
C SER A 95 -2.08 21.30 9.35
N TYR A 96 -1.80 22.02 8.27
CA TYR A 96 -1.00 23.25 8.29
C TYR A 96 -1.66 24.33 9.09
N ILE A 97 -2.95 24.60 8.87
CA ILE A 97 -3.68 25.65 9.61
C ILE A 97 -3.65 25.37 11.11
N ILE A 98 -3.92 24.12 11.52
CA ILE A 98 -3.85 23.74 12.94
C ILE A 98 -2.44 23.95 13.49
N GLY A 99 -1.40 23.52 12.77
CA GLY A 99 -0.02 23.75 13.15
C GLY A 99 0.34 25.22 13.28
N ALA A 100 -0.07 26.06 12.33
CA ALA A 100 0.19 27.49 12.35
C ALA A 100 -0.52 28.19 13.53
N VAL A 101 -1.76 27.81 13.83
CA VAL A 101 -2.51 28.34 14.97
C VAL A 101 -1.89 27.92 16.29
N THR A 102 -1.47 26.66 16.43
CA THR A 102 -0.88 26.15 17.69
C THR A 102 0.53 26.66 17.94
N SER A 103 1.33 26.89 16.89
CA SER A 103 2.69 27.43 17.01
C SER A 103 2.75 28.96 17.02
N GLY A 104 1.65 29.64 16.67
CA GLY A 104 1.62 31.11 16.50
C GLY A 104 2.44 31.60 15.30
N SER A 105 2.87 30.72 14.39
CA SER A 105 3.73 31.05 13.24
C SER A 105 3.04 30.68 11.93
N PHE A 106 3.07 31.61 10.95
CA PHE A 106 2.52 31.41 9.62
C PHE A 106 3.59 31.64 8.55
N SER A 107 3.77 30.68 7.66
CA SER A 107 4.65 30.77 6.49
C SER A 107 3.83 30.66 5.22
N ILE A 108 3.90 31.69 4.38
CA ILE A 108 3.22 31.67 3.06
C ILE A 108 3.77 30.55 2.16
N ALA A 109 5.08 30.31 2.21
CA ALA A 109 5.73 29.27 1.40
C ALA A 109 5.21 27.87 1.79
N ASP A 110 5.10 27.56 3.08
CA ASP A 110 4.61 26.28 3.58
C ASP A 110 3.10 26.14 3.30
N PHE A 111 2.35 27.22 3.39
CA PHE A 111 0.94 27.19 2.99
C PHE A 111 0.77 26.87 1.51
N LEU A 112 1.53 27.52 0.63
CA LEU A 112 1.51 27.24 -0.81
C LEU A 112 1.98 25.81 -1.11
N TYR A 113 2.95 25.28 -0.35
CA TYR A 113 3.40 23.90 -0.49
C TYR A 113 2.28 22.87 -0.20
N CYS A 114 1.28 23.21 0.60
CA CYS A 114 0.12 22.34 0.84
C CYS A 114 -0.64 22.00 -0.44
N PHE A 115 -0.62 22.88 -1.45
CA PHE A 115 -1.27 22.63 -2.74
C PHE A 115 -0.45 21.71 -3.67
N SER A 116 0.78 21.36 -3.29
CA SER A 116 1.55 20.36 -4.00
C SER A 116 1.15 18.95 -3.53
N PRO A 117 0.47 18.14 -4.37
CA PRO A 117 -0.03 16.82 -3.96
C PRO A 117 1.09 15.75 -3.99
N VAL A 118 2.18 15.99 -3.26
CA VAL A 118 3.33 15.07 -3.22
C VAL A 118 2.98 13.85 -2.39
N ASN A 119 2.61 12.76 -3.05
CA ASN A 119 2.44 11.42 -2.50
C ASN A 119 2.62 10.40 -3.62
N TYR A 120 3.69 9.59 -3.58
CA TYR A 120 4.03 8.66 -4.66
C TYR A 120 2.89 7.68 -4.99
N TYR A 121 2.23 7.13 -3.96
CA TYR A 121 1.16 6.15 -4.14
C TYR A 121 -0.06 6.78 -4.83
N ALA A 122 -0.44 7.99 -4.41
CA ALA A 122 -1.55 8.71 -5.04
C ALA A 122 -1.31 8.92 -6.54
N TRP A 123 -0.11 9.36 -6.91
CA TRP A 123 0.27 9.56 -8.30
C TRP A 123 0.26 8.26 -9.10
N LEU A 124 0.92 7.22 -8.61
CA LEU A 124 1.00 5.93 -9.30
C LEU A 124 -0.38 5.26 -9.40
N TYR A 125 -1.18 5.33 -8.32
CA TYR A 125 -2.55 4.81 -8.34
C TYR A 125 -3.44 5.54 -9.34
N CYS A 126 -3.37 6.88 -9.38
CA CYS A 126 -4.11 7.68 -10.36
C CYS A 126 -3.69 7.38 -11.80
N ALA A 127 -2.38 7.20 -12.04
CA ALA A 127 -1.89 6.78 -13.36
C ALA A 127 -2.48 5.43 -13.77
N ILE A 128 -2.40 4.40 -12.91
CA ILE A 128 -3.01 3.08 -13.17
C ILE A 128 -4.52 3.20 -13.40
N TYR A 129 -5.21 3.98 -12.59
CA TYR A 129 -6.65 4.15 -12.71
C TYR A 129 -7.02 4.77 -14.07
N LEU A 130 -6.33 5.84 -14.48
CA LEU A 130 -6.59 6.50 -15.77
C LEU A 130 -6.17 5.65 -16.97
N LEU A 131 -5.07 4.90 -16.85
CA LEU A 131 -4.58 4.00 -17.88
C LEU A 131 -5.39 2.69 -17.97
N SER A 132 -6.19 2.35 -16.96
CA SER A 132 -6.84 1.05 -16.89
C SER A 132 -7.70 0.68 -18.10
N PRO A 133 -8.46 1.56 -18.79
CA PRO A 133 -9.19 1.21 -20.01
C PRO A 133 -8.25 0.73 -21.13
N PHE A 134 -7.06 1.33 -21.25
CA PHE A 134 -6.06 0.97 -22.25
C PHE A 134 -5.36 -0.35 -21.86
N LEU A 135 -4.98 -0.53 -20.58
CA LEU A 135 -4.40 -1.77 -20.08
C LEU A 135 -5.37 -2.95 -20.24
N ASN A 136 -6.67 -2.71 -20.15
CA ASN A 136 -7.68 -3.74 -20.32
C ASN A 136 -7.79 -4.30 -21.74
N LEU A 137 -7.22 -3.64 -22.76
CA LEU A 137 -7.15 -4.17 -24.10
C LEU A 137 -6.42 -5.52 -24.15
N VAL A 138 -5.39 -5.71 -23.32
CA VAL A 138 -4.69 -7.00 -23.25
C VAL A 138 -5.65 -8.11 -22.83
N PHE A 139 -6.46 -7.89 -21.80
CA PHE A 139 -7.45 -8.89 -21.35
C PHE A 139 -8.55 -9.14 -22.39
N LYS A 140 -8.90 -8.11 -23.16
CA LYS A 140 -9.97 -8.18 -24.14
C LYS A 140 -9.57 -8.91 -25.42
N HIS A 141 -8.32 -8.74 -25.86
CA HIS A 141 -7.86 -9.19 -27.18
C HIS A 141 -6.85 -10.35 -27.14
N ALA A 142 -6.16 -10.57 -26.02
CA ALA A 142 -5.20 -11.65 -25.92
C ALA A 142 -5.89 -13.01 -25.80
N SER A 143 -5.39 -14.01 -26.53
CA SER A 143 -5.76 -15.40 -26.29
C SER A 143 -5.31 -15.86 -24.90
N ASP A 144 -5.90 -16.97 -24.42
CA ASP A 144 -5.50 -17.56 -23.14
C ASP A 144 -4.00 -17.89 -23.07
N LYS A 145 -3.43 -18.39 -24.16
CA LYS A 145 -2.00 -18.69 -24.27
C LYS A 145 -1.18 -17.41 -24.22
N SER A 146 -1.55 -16.41 -25.01
CA SER A 146 -0.85 -15.13 -25.05
C SER A 146 -0.89 -14.41 -23.70
N LEU A 147 -2.01 -14.46 -23.00
CA LEU A 147 -2.15 -13.85 -21.68
C LEU A 147 -1.24 -14.53 -20.63
N LYS A 148 -1.14 -15.88 -20.66
CA LYS A 148 -0.20 -16.60 -19.77
C LYS A 148 1.26 -16.26 -20.07
N ILE A 149 1.63 -16.19 -21.37
CA ILE A 149 2.98 -15.79 -21.80
C ILE A 149 3.27 -14.36 -21.33
N PHE A 150 2.35 -13.44 -21.55
CA PHE A 150 2.48 -12.06 -21.09
C PHE A 150 2.70 -11.96 -19.58
N MET A 151 1.90 -12.70 -18.78
CA MET A 151 2.09 -12.74 -17.33
C MET A 151 3.44 -13.35 -16.94
N ALA A 152 3.90 -14.40 -17.61
CA ALA A 152 5.21 -14.99 -17.38
C ALA A 152 6.34 -13.98 -17.66
N ILE A 153 6.26 -13.25 -18.77
CA ILE A 153 7.21 -12.19 -19.11
C ILE A 153 7.24 -11.11 -18.03
N LEU A 154 6.09 -10.58 -17.62
CA LEU A 154 6.01 -9.53 -16.60
C LEU A 154 6.60 -10.01 -15.26
N LEU A 155 6.24 -11.23 -14.80
CA LEU A 155 6.76 -11.79 -13.57
C LEU A 155 8.26 -12.04 -13.65
N THR A 156 8.76 -12.56 -14.76
CA THR A 156 10.19 -12.82 -14.94
C THR A 156 10.98 -11.51 -14.92
N LEU A 157 10.61 -10.54 -15.78
CA LEU A 157 11.39 -9.32 -15.94
C LEU A 157 11.28 -8.36 -14.76
N PHE A 158 10.11 -8.27 -14.12
CA PHE A 158 9.83 -7.24 -13.13
C PHE A 158 9.65 -7.74 -11.69
N SER A 159 9.86 -9.05 -11.47
CA SER A 159 9.80 -9.62 -10.13
C SER A 159 10.90 -10.67 -9.89
N ILE A 160 11.01 -11.72 -10.70
CA ILE A 160 12.00 -12.78 -10.52
C ILE A 160 13.42 -12.24 -10.72
N LEU A 161 13.69 -11.61 -11.86
CA LEU A 161 15.02 -11.05 -12.14
C LEU A 161 15.43 -9.99 -11.11
N PRO A 162 14.59 -8.98 -10.73
CA PRO A 162 14.90 -8.07 -9.64
C PRO A 162 15.17 -8.77 -8.31
N THR A 163 14.47 -9.86 -7.98
CA THR A 163 14.76 -10.62 -6.76
C THR A 163 16.17 -11.22 -6.80
N ILE A 164 16.59 -11.71 -7.95
CA ILE A 164 17.93 -12.28 -8.13
C ILE A 164 18.98 -11.19 -8.12
N THR A 165 18.80 -10.13 -8.91
CA THR A 165 19.80 -9.06 -9.10
C THR A 165 19.92 -8.11 -7.91
N ASP A 166 18.79 -7.78 -7.28
CA ASP A 166 18.75 -6.75 -6.25
C ASP A 166 18.86 -7.32 -4.83
N TYR A 167 18.60 -8.63 -4.66
CA TYR A 167 18.74 -9.30 -3.37
C TYR A 167 19.76 -10.45 -3.41
N CYS A 168 19.54 -11.50 -4.22
CA CYS A 168 20.36 -12.73 -4.13
C CYS A 168 21.84 -12.45 -4.45
N ILE A 169 22.13 -11.74 -5.55
CA ILE A 169 23.50 -11.44 -5.93
C ILE A 169 24.19 -10.53 -4.89
N PRO A 170 23.61 -9.38 -4.48
CA PRO A 170 24.24 -8.55 -3.46
C PRO A 170 24.41 -9.24 -2.11
N ALA A 171 23.43 -10.04 -1.66
CA ALA A 171 23.48 -10.71 -0.37
C ALA A 171 24.56 -11.80 -0.30
N PHE A 172 24.79 -12.54 -1.39
CA PHE A 172 25.75 -13.66 -1.39
C PHE A 172 27.10 -13.31 -2.00
N ALA A 173 27.15 -12.37 -2.96
CA ALA A 173 28.40 -11.96 -3.60
C ALA A 173 28.99 -10.66 -3.02
N HIS A 174 28.33 -10.04 -2.02
CA HIS A 174 28.72 -8.78 -1.41
C HIS A 174 28.98 -7.65 -2.44
N THR A 175 28.29 -7.70 -3.57
CA THR A 175 28.39 -6.70 -4.64
C THR A 175 27.26 -5.69 -4.50
N LYS A 176 27.54 -4.41 -4.76
CA LYS A 176 26.51 -3.36 -4.75
C LYS A 176 25.82 -3.17 -6.10
N THR A 177 25.87 -4.16 -6.98
CA THR A 177 25.23 -4.10 -8.30
C THR A 177 23.75 -4.42 -8.17
N SER A 178 22.94 -3.40 -8.11
CA SER A 178 21.50 -3.50 -8.31
C SER A 178 21.21 -3.12 -9.77
N ILE A 179 20.76 -4.07 -10.57
CA ILE A 179 20.15 -3.82 -11.87
C ILE A 179 18.64 -3.84 -11.65
N SER A 180 18.14 -2.89 -10.89
CA SER A 180 16.71 -2.67 -10.92
C SER A 180 16.36 -2.23 -12.34
N ALA A 181 15.76 -3.08 -13.14
CA ALA A 181 15.28 -2.78 -14.48
C ALA A 181 14.30 -1.58 -14.53
N ILE A 182 14.06 -0.96 -13.40
CA ILE A 182 12.99 -0.03 -13.12
C ILE A 182 13.53 1.32 -12.63
N SER A 183 14.80 1.43 -12.26
CA SER A 183 15.43 2.67 -11.81
C SER A 183 16.88 2.75 -12.27
N ILE A 184 17.28 3.88 -12.86
CA ILE A 184 18.63 4.17 -13.32
C ILE A 184 19.66 4.14 -12.18
N TYR A 185 19.22 4.36 -10.94
CA TYR A 185 20.06 4.39 -9.74
C TYR A 185 19.94 3.12 -8.88
N GLY A 186 19.46 2.02 -9.46
CA GLY A 186 19.18 0.79 -8.71
C GLY A 186 17.99 0.98 -7.77
N ASN A 187 17.54 -0.08 -7.18
CA ASN A 187 16.74 -0.16 -5.99
C ASN A 187 15.63 0.92 -5.77
N GLY A 188 14.73 1.09 -6.73
CA GLY A 188 13.47 1.81 -6.46
C GLY A 188 12.52 1.03 -5.56
N ASN A 189 12.96 -0.08 -4.96
CA ASN A 189 12.22 -0.98 -4.05
C ASN A 189 10.82 -1.35 -4.55
N GLY A 190 10.58 -1.25 -5.85
CA GLY A 190 9.26 -1.46 -6.44
C GLY A 190 8.27 -0.28 -6.31
N TYR A 191 8.71 0.88 -5.85
CA TYR A 191 7.90 2.12 -5.86
C TYR A 191 7.80 2.72 -7.26
N THR A 192 7.42 1.92 -8.24
CA THR A 192 7.46 2.30 -9.66
C THR A 192 6.16 1.98 -10.36
N LEU A 193 5.88 2.72 -11.45
CA LEU A 193 4.71 2.47 -12.28
C LEU A 193 4.72 1.05 -12.87
N VAL A 194 5.89 0.51 -13.17
CA VAL A 194 6.03 -0.83 -13.75
C VAL A 194 5.58 -1.91 -12.77
N ASN A 195 5.99 -1.82 -11.48
CA ASN A 195 5.50 -2.74 -10.46
C ASN A 195 3.99 -2.60 -10.24
N PHE A 196 3.46 -1.39 -10.29
CA PHE A 196 2.02 -1.14 -10.21
C PHE A 196 1.26 -1.77 -11.40
N ILE A 197 1.80 -1.68 -12.62
CA ILE A 197 1.25 -2.36 -13.80
C ILE A 197 1.29 -3.88 -13.62
N LEU A 198 2.41 -4.45 -13.17
CA LEU A 198 2.53 -5.89 -12.89
C LEU A 198 1.41 -6.35 -11.95
N LEU A 199 1.25 -5.68 -10.81
CA LEU A 199 0.25 -6.05 -9.80
C LEU A 199 -1.19 -5.83 -10.26
N TYR A 200 -1.42 -4.80 -11.08
CA TYR A 200 -2.68 -4.60 -11.77
C TYR A 200 -3.02 -5.82 -12.64
N TYR A 201 -2.04 -6.31 -13.43
CA TYR A 201 -2.24 -7.48 -14.27
C TYR A 201 -2.37 -8.77 -13.46
N VAL A 202 -1.69 -8.92 -12.32
CA VAL A 202 -1.89 -10.05 -11.39
C VAL A 202 -3.34 -10.08 -10.91
N GLY A 203 -3.88 -8.97 -10.42
CA GLY A 203 -5.27 -8.87 -9.99
C GLY A 203 -6.26 -9.13 -11.13
N GLY A 204 -6.02 -8.52 -12.31
CA GLY A 204 -6.83 -8.73 -13.51
C GLY A 204 -6.77 -10.18 -14.02
N PHE A 205 -5.62 -10.82 -13.98
CA PHE A 205 -5.45 -12.23 -14.35
C PHE A 205 -6.28 -13.15 -13.45
N ILE A 206 -6.26 -12.91 -12.13
CA ILE A 206 -7.12 -13.64 -11.18
C ILE A 206 -8.60 -13.45 -11.53
N ALA A 207 -9.01 -12.25 -11.94
CA ALA A 207 -10.40 -11.96 -12.31
C ALA A 207 -10.84 -12.67 -13.60
N HIS A 208 -10.02 -12.57 -14.66
CA HIS A 208 -10.34 -13.10 -15.98
C HIS A 208 -10.23 -14.63 -16.05
N LYS A 209 -9.24 -15.21 -15.36
CA LYS A 209 -9.08 -16.67 -15.26
C LYS A 209 -9.94 -17.31 -14.16
N LYS A 210 -10.72 -16.50 -13.42
CA LYS A 210 -11.58 -16.96 -12.32
C LYS A 210 -10.82 -17.83 -11.32
N ILE A 211 -9.54 -17.46 -11.05
CA ILE A 211 -8.68 -18.23 -10.15
C ILE A 211 -9.30 -18.24 -8.76
N ASN A 212 -9.46 -19.42 -8.20
CA ASN A 212 -9.90 -19.67 -6.84
C ASN A 212 -8.89 -20.59 -6.15
N LEU A 213 -8.57 -20.26 -4.92
CA LEU A 213 -7.71 -21.09 -4.06
C LEU A 213 -8.44 -21.23 -2.73
N LYS A 214 -8.55 -22.44 -2.20
CA LYS A 214 -9.18 -22.68 -0.89
C LYS A 214 -8.42 -21.90 0.21
N TRP A 215 -9.11 -21.53 1.27
CA TRP A 215 -8.55 -20.66 2.32
C TRP A 215 -7.32 -21.28 3.01
N ILE A 216 -7.27 -22.62 3.25
CA ILE A 216 -6.13 -23.28 3.89
C ILE A 216 -4.85 -23.12 3.05
N PRO A 217 -4.77 -23.58 1.77
CA PRO A 217 -3.56 -23.41 0.99
C PRO A 217 -3.22 -21.94 0.74
N ALA A 218 -4.20 -21.02 0.67
CA ALA A 218 -3.93 -19.58 0.58
C ALA A 218 -3.22 -19.07 1.85
N THR A 219 -3.72 -19.44 3.02
CA THR A 219 -3.12 -19.07 4.31
C THR A 219 -1.71 -19.65 4.46
N LEU A 220 -1.53 -20.94 4.18
CA LEU A 220 -0.21 -21.59 4.25
C LEU A 220 0.78 -20.91 3.28
N GLY A 221 0.33 -20.55 2.09
CA GLY A 221 1.16 -19.82 1.13
C GLY A 221 1.55 -18.43 1.59
N VAL A 222 0.65 -17.68 2.24
CA VAL A 222 0.98 -16.38 2.86
C VAL A 222 2.04 -16.55 3.94
N PHE A 223 1.88 -17.52 4.86
CA PHE A 223 2.87 -17.77 5.90
C PHE A 223 4.21 -18.27 5.34
N PHE A 224 4.20 -19.10 4.32
CA PHE A 224 5.41 -19.56 3.63
C PHE A 224 6.19 -18.38 3.03
N CYS A 225 5.52 -17.49 2.27
CA CYS A 225 6.16 -16.30 1.75
C CYS A 225 6.67 -15.38 2.86
N THR A 226 5.89 -15.20 3.93
CA THR A 226 6.31 -14.43 5.12
C THR A 226 7.58 -15.00 5.74
N ALA A 227 7.66 -16.32 5.91
CA ALA A 227 8.83 -16.98 6.49
C ALA A 227 10.08 -16.79 5.62
N ILE A 228 9.95 -16.89 4.29
CA ILE A 228 11.08 -16.65 3.36
C ILE A 228 11.53 -15.20 3.45
N ILE A 229 10.61 -14.22 3.38
CA ILE A 229 10.95 -12.80 3.46
C ILE A 229 11.59 -12.48 4.82
N CYS A 230 11.08 -13.05 5.92
CA CYS A 230 11.67 -12.90 7.24
C CYS A 230 13.10 -13.47 7.29
N ALA A 231 13.33 -14.64 6.73
CA ALA A 231 14.69 -15.23 6.61
C ALA A 231 15.62 -14.34 5.75
N MET A 232 15.11 -13.77 4.66
CA MET A 232 15.86 -12.80 3.86
C MET A 232 16.27 -11.57 4.68
N MET A 233 15.39 -11.08 5.57
CA MET A 233 15.70 -9.94 6.45
C MET A 233 16.79 -10.25 7.48
N PHE A 234 16.92 -11.49 7.94
CA PHE A 234 18.04 -11.88 8.82
C PHE A 234 19.38 -11.95 8.10
N ILE A 235 19.39 -12.07 6.76
CA ILE A 235 20.62 -12.06 5.95
C ILE A 235 20.98 -10.62 5.58
N GLU A 236 20.06 -9.90 4.91
CA GLU A 236 20.24 -8.53 4.44
C GLU A 236 18.91 -7.75 4.56
N PRO A 237 18.63 -7.13 5.70
CA PRO A 237 17.33 -6.57 6.00
C PRO A 237 16.90 -5.46 5.03
N ILE A 238 17.83 -4.57 4.64
CA ILE A 238 17.52 -3.43 3.75
C ILE A 238 17.18 -3.91 2.34
N LEU A 239 17.92 -4.90 1.83
CA LEU A 239 17.70 -5.46 0.49
C LEU A 239 16.42 -6.29 0.41
N ALA A 240 16.01 -6.91 1.53
CA ALA A 240 14.79 -7.70 1.60
C ALA A 240 13.52 -6.84 1.48
N ILE A 241 13.60 -5.54 1.84
CA ILE A 241 12.47 -4.59 1.76
C ILE A 241 12.30 -4.13 0.31
N SER A 242 11.69 -4.97 -0.52
CA SER A 242 11.42 -4.67 -1.93
C SER A 242 10.04 -5.15 -2.34
N TYR A 243 9.20 -4.24 -2.84
CA TYR A 243 7.85 -4.56 -3.30
C TYR A 243 7.83 -5.37 -4.60
N CYS A 244 8.89 -5.35 -5.39
CA CYS A 244 9.01 -6.17 -6.60
C CYS A 244 9.59 -7.58 -6.32
N ASN A 245 9.99 -7.89 -5.09
CA ASN A 245 10.42 -9.22 -4.70
C ASN A 245 9.32 -10.26 -5.02
N ILE A 246 9.69 -11.37 -5.66
CA ILE A 246 8.73 -12.38 -6.12
C ILE A 246 7.89 -12.96 -4.96
N PHE A 247 8.47 -13.13 -3.78
CA PHE A 247 7.74 -13.63 -2.61
C PHE A 247 6.72 -12.61 -2.10
N VAL A 248 7.01 -11.31 -2.19
CA VAL A 248 6.08 -10.23 -1.84
C VAL A 248 4.94 -10.13 -2.85
N VAL A 249 5.23 -10.30 -4.15
CA VAL A 249 4.22 -10.33 -5.21
C VAL A 249 3.30 -11.55 -5.05
N LEU A 250 3.86 -12.73 -4.80
CA LEU A 250 3.10 -13.96 -4.54
C LEU A 250 2.26 -13.84 -3.27
N GLN A 251 2.84 -13.33 -2.17
CA GLN A 251 2.15 -13.10 -0.91
C GLN A 251 0.92 -12.19 -1.10
N ALA A 252 1.06 -11.12 -1.89
CA ALA A 252 -0.05 -10.21 -2.19
C ALA A 252 -1.19 -10.92 -2.95
N ALA A 253 -0.85 -11.73 -3.95
CA ALA A 253 -1.83 -12.52 -4.70
C ALA A 253 -2.53 -13.56 -3.80
N LEU A 254 -1.77 -14.25 -2.94
CA LEU A 254 -2.29 -15.26 -2.01
C LEU A 254 -3.18 -14.64 -0.93
N LEU A 255 -2.78 -13.50 -0.37
CA LEU A 255 -3.58 -12.77 0.60
C LEU A 255 -4.90 -12.27 -0.02
N PHE A 256 -4.86 -11.76 -1.26
CA PHE A 256 -6.05 -11.42 -2.01
C PHE A 256 -6.97 -12.63 -2.22
N LEU A 257 -6.42 -13.78 -2.65
CA LEU A 257 -7.16 -15.03 -2.86
C LEU A 257 -7.74 -15.57 -1.55
N LEU A 258 -7.04 -15.45 -0.43
CA LEU A 258 -7.55 -15.81 0.90
C LEU A 258 -8.83 -15.04 1.21
N PHE A 259 -8.81 -13.71 1.10
CA PHE A 259 -9.97 -12.88 1.40
C PHE A 259 -11.10 -13.05 0.40
N LYS A 260 -10.81 -13.46 -0.84
CA LYS A 260 -11.82 -13.80 -1.85
C LYS A 260 -12.71 -14.98 -1.43
N ASN A 261 -12.24 -15.88 -0.53
CA ASN A 261 -13.05 -16.99 -0.01
C ASN A 261 -14.15 -16.55 0.96
N PHE A 262 -14.02 -15.39 1.58
CA PHE A 262 -15.01 -14.92 2.54
C PHE A 262 -16.18 -14.24 1.82
N ASN A 263 -17.40 -14.54 2.27
CA ASN A 263 -18.59 -13.89 1.74
C ASN A 263 -19.49 -13.46 2.91
N PHE A 264 -19.38 -12.20 3.28
CA PHE A 264 -20.19 -11.62 4.34
C PHE A 264 -20.48 -10.14 4.09
N LYS A 265 -21.49 -9.62 4.79
CA LYS A 265 -21.88 -8.21 4.77
C LYS A 265 -21.85 -7.63 6.18
N SER A 266 -21.10 -6.55 6.38
CA SER A 266 -20.99 -5.83 7.65
C SER A 266 -21.05 -4.32 7.41
N ARG A 267 -22.05 -3.66 8.01
CA ARG A 267 -22.18 -2.20 7.95
C ARG A 267 -21.02 -1.51 8.68
N PHE A 268 -20.55 -2.09 9.78
CA PHE A 268 -19.45 -1.57 10.58
C PHE A 268 -18.13 -1.59 9.81
N ILE A 269 -17.77 -2.73 9.20
CA ILE A 269 -16.57 -2.85 8.37
C ILE A 269 -16.62 -1.86 7.20
N ASN A 270 -17.76 -1.78 6.52
CA ASN A 270 -17.94 -0.86 5.39
C ASN A 270 -17.86 0.61 5.81
N PHE A 271 -18.27 0.95 7.05
CA PHE A 271 -18.15 2.30 7.61
C PHE A 271 -16.68 2.67 7.86
N ILE A 272 -15.90 1.79 8.48
CA ILE A 272 -14.47 2.01 8.73
C ILE A 272 -13.70 2.08 7.40
N ALA A 273 -13.96 1.17 6.48
CA ALA A 273 -13.24 1.09 5.20
C ALA A 273 -13.38 2.34 4.31
N LYS A 274 -14.42 3.14 4.51
CA LYS A 274 -14.55 4.46 3.83
C LYS A 274 -13.42 5.41 4.20
N SER A 275 -12.84 5.26 5.38
CA SER A 275 -11.75 6.11 5.89
C SER A 275 -10.36 5.64 5.50
N VAL A 276 -10.21 4.48 4.85
CA VAL A 276 -8.88 3.91 4.52
C VAL A 276 -8.01 4.89 3.73
N TRP A 277 -8.58 5.67 2.81
CA TRP A 277 -7.84 6.67 2.06
C TRP A 277 -7.37 7.83 2.95
N GLY A 278 -8.24 8.36 3.81
CA GLY A 278 -7.87 9.41 4.76
C GLY A 278 -6.81 8.93 5.75
N ILE A 279 -6.98 7.73 6.30
CA ILE A 279 -5.98 7.09 7.18
C ILE A 279 -4.64 6.98 6.44
N PHE A 280 -4.65 6.53 5.17
CA PHE A 280 -3.44 6.43 4.36
C PHE A 280 -2.73 7.79 4.18
N ILE A 281 -3.43 8.90 4.12
CA ILE A 281 -2.81 10.23 3.99
C ILE A 281 -2.12 10.66 5.29
N ILE A 282 -2.77 10.49 6.44
CA ILE A 282 -2.32 11.09 7.71
C ILE A 282 -1.44 10.15 8.58
N HIS A 283 -1.48 8.83 8.34
CA HIS A 283 -0.84 7.84 9.22
C HIS A 283 0.65 8.10 9.46
N THR A 284 1.39 8.54 8.44
CA THR A 284 2.83 8.79 8.58
C THR A 284 3.13 9.89 9.59
N THR A 285 2.33 10.97 9.60
CA THR A 285 2.44 12.05 10.59
C THR A 285 2.14 11.54 11.99
N LEU A 286 1.07 10.75 12.14
CA LEU A 286 0.66 10.23 13.44
C LEU A 286 1.65 9.20 13.98
N VAL A 287 2.14 8.25 13.16
CA VAL A 287 3.19 7.30 13.60
C VAL A 287 4.41 8.05 14.09
N THR A 288 4.86 9.07 13.35
CA THR A 288 6.02 9.87 13.75
C THR A 288 5.79 10.60 15.09
N LEU A 289 4.58 11.11 15.33
CA LEU A 289 4.23 11.72 16.60
C LEU A 289 4.25 10.69 17.74
N PHE A 290 3.63 9.52 17.56
CA PHE A 290 3.63 8.47 18.58
C PHE A 290 5.06 7.99 18.91
N VAL A 291 5.91 7.79 17.90
CA VAL A 291 7.30 7.37 18.09
C VAL A 291 8.13 8.46 18.78
N LYS A 292 7.85 9.74 18.53
CA LYS A 292 8.53 10.86 19.18
C LYS A 292 8.13 11.00 20.65
N GLU A 293 6.84 10.88 20.96
CA GLU A 293 6.33 11.03 22.34
C GLU A 293 6.63 9.80 23.20
N TYR A 294 6.72 8.61 22.60
CA TYR A 294 7.04 7.35 23.25
C TYR A 294 8.35 6.80 22.67
N PRO A 295 9.53 7.02 23.32
CA PRO A 295 10.81 6.61 22.75
C PRO A 295 10.91 5.12 22.43
N LEU A 296 11.33 4.81 21.20
CA LEU A 296 11.45 3.43 20.69
C LEU A 296 12.62 2.66 21.31
N ALA A 297 13.79 3.30 21.42
CA ALA A 297 15.04 2.64 21.80
C ALA A 297 14.92 1.77 23.06
N PRO A 298 14.41 2.26 24.22
CA PRO A 298 14.32 1.45 25.43
C PRO A 298 13.30 0.30 25.31
N ASN A 299 12.30 0.43 24.43
CA ASN A 299 11.31 -0.61 24.22
C ASN A 299 11.83 -1.72 23.31
N ILE A 300 12.65 -1.37 22.30
CA ILE A 300 13.20 -2.33 21.34
C ILE A 300 14.33 -3.13 21.97
N SER A 301 15.23 -2.49 22.73
CA SER A 301 16.32 -3.15 23.46
C SER A 301 15.87 -3.79 24.78
N GLY A 302 14.67 -3.49 25.25
CA GLY A 302 14.08 -3.98 26.49
C GLY A 302 13.42 -5.34 26.37
N SER A 303 12.46 -5.60 27.26
CA SER A 303 11.69 -6.84 27.27
C SER A 303 10.76 -6.94 26.05
N THR A 304 10.50 -8.15 25.60
CA THR A 304 9.53 -8.42 24.52
C THR A 304 8.13 -7.91 24.87
N SER A 305 7.74 -7.99 26.13
CA SER A 305 6.46 -7.45 26.62
C SER A 305 6.39 -5.93 26.41
N SER A 306 7.47 -5.19 26.72
CA SER A 306 7.56 -3.75 26.48
C SER A 306 7.42 -3.40 24.99
N LEU A 307 8.13 -4.11 24.13
CA LEU A 307 8.04 -3.93 22.68
C LEU A 307 6.61 -4.19 22.17
N LEU A 308 6.00 -5.30 22.57
CA LEU A 308 4.64 -5.66 22.14
C LEU A 308 3.61 -4.63 22.58
N THR A 309 3.72 -4.13 23.81
CA THR A 309 2.85 -3.09 24.36
C THR A 309 3.01 -1.79 23.57
N HIS A 310 4.26 -1.34 23.37
CA HIS A 310 4.57 -0.14 22.61
C HIS A 310 4.07 -0.24 21.17
N PHE A 311 4.36 -1.34 20.49
CA PHE A 311 3.89 -1.62 19.13
C PHE A 311 2.36 -1.53 19.03
N SER A 312 1.66 -2.22 19.94
CA SER A 312 0.20 -2.26 19.97
C SER A 312 -0.41 -0.87 20.17
N ILE A 313 0.13 -0.09 21.10
CA ILE A 313 -0.32 1.29 21.36
C ILE A 313 -0.09 2.18 20.15
N CYS A 314 1.10 2.11 19.54
CA CYS A 314 1.41 2.92 18.37
C CYS A 314 0.54 2.58 17.16
N ILE A 315 0.35 1.27 16.87
CA ILE A 315 -0.47 0.86 15.71
C ILE A 315 -1.94 1.19 15.94
N ALA A 316 -2.51 0.77 17.08
CA ALA A 316 -3.92 1.01 17.39
C ALA A 316 -4.20 2.52 17.58
N GLY A 317 -3.32 3.24 18.28
CA GLY A 317 -3.43 4.67 18.50
C GLY A 317 -3.40 5.44 17.17
N THR A 318 -2.42 5.15 16.31
CA THR A 318 -2.33 5.77 14.97
C THR A 318 -3.59 5.51 14.17
N PHE A 319 -4.05 4.26 14.12
CA PHE A 319 -5.25 3.89 13.35
C PHE A 319 -6.50 4.61 13.87
N LEU A 320 -6.73 4.59 15.17
CA LEU A 320 -7.91 5.22 15.79
C LEU A 320 -7.89 6.75 15.65
N CYS A 321 -6.74 7.39 15.91
CA CYS A 321 -6.58 8.83 15.73
C CYS A 321 -6.80 9.23 14.26
N ALA A 322 -6.24 8.46 13.30
CA ALA A 322 -6.42 8.71 11.88
C ALA A 322 -7.88 8.51 11.44
N LEU A 323 -8.57 7.50 11.99
CA LEU A 323 -9.99 7.27 11.73
C LEU A 323 -10.86 8.44 12.21
N VAL A 324 -10.64 8.90 13.45
CA VAL A 324 -11.34 10.06 13.99
C VAL A 324 -11.05 11.31 13.17
N TRP A 325 -9.78 11.55 12.85
CA TRP A 325 -9.35 12.65 12.00
C TRP A 325 -10.05 12.65 10.64
N ASP A 326 -10.11 11.50 9.96
CA ASP A 326 -10.83 11.38 8.69
C ASP A 326 -12.31 11.73 8.83
N LYS A 327 -12.97 11.30 9.90
CA LYS A 327 -14.38 11.64 10.14
C LYS A 327 -14.58 13.13 10.36
N LEU A 328 -13.70 13.78 11.10
CA LEU A 328 -13.75 15.24 11.29
C LEU A 328 -13.48 15.98 9.98
N CYS A 329 -12.43 15.63 9.25
CA CYS A 329 -12.12 16.24 7.95
C CYS A 329 -13.23 16.02 6.92
N SER A 330 -13.95 14.89 6.99
CA SER A 330 -15.05 14.60 6.08
C SER A 330 -16.19 15.62 6.18
N LEU A 331 -16.37 16.29 7.32
CA LEU A 331 -17.36 17.36 7.49
C LEU A 331 -17.08 18.55 6.55
N ILE A 332 -15.79 18.80 6.25
CA ILE A 332 -15.35 19.87 5.33
C ILE A 332 -15.27 19.34 3.90
N ILE A 333 -14.74 18.13 3.73
CA ILE A 333 -14.47 17.55 2.41
C ILE A 333 -15.73 17.12 1.68
N CYS A 334 -16.76 16.60 2.39
CA CYS A 334 -18.01 16.17 1.75
C CYS A 334 -18.75 17.30 1.01
N PRO A 335 -18.92 18.52 1.58
CA PRO A 335 -19.46 19.65 0.84
C PRO A 335 -18.66 20.00 -0.42
N ILE A 336 -17.32 20.02 -0.33
CA ILE A 336 -16.44 20.29 -1.49
C ILE A 336 -16.65 19.22 -2.56
N GLN A 337 -16.71 17.96 -2.18
CA GLN A 337 -16.99 16.85 -3.09
C GLN A 337 -18.33 17.04 -3.79
N HIS A 338 -19.37 17.46 -3.06
CA HIS A 338 -20.69 17.69 -3.63
C HIS A 338 -20.72 18.84 -4.65
N LEU A 339 -19.87 19.86 -4.44
CA LEU A 339 -19.66 20.92 -5.43
C LEU A 339 -18.94 20.43 -6.68
N LEU A 340 -17.88 19.63 -6.51
CA LEU A 340 -17.16 19.00 -7.63
C LEU A 340 -18.07 18.07 -8.45
N ASP A 341 -19.05 17.43 -7.81
CA ASP A 341 -20.02 16.56 -8.47
C ASP A 341 -20.90 17.31 -9.48
N LYS A 342 -21.08 18.60 -9.29
CA LYS A 342 -21.89 19.47 -10.18
C LYS A 342 -21.10 20.01 -11.39
N VAL A 343 -19.78 19.78 -11.44
CA VAL A 343 -18.92 20.26 -12.55
C VAL A 343 -19.00 19.28 -13.72
N PRO A 344 -19.63 19.62 -14.87
CA PRO A 344 -19.88 18.68 -15.96
C PRO A 344 -18.60 18.08 -16.57
N VAL A 345 -17.53 18.89 -16.67
CA VAL A 345 -16.25 18.45 -17.25
C VAL A 345 -15.62 17.30 -16.46
N LEU A 346 -15.79 17.28 -15.13
CA LEU A 346 -15.24 16.23 -14.27
C LEU A 346 -16.01 14.92 -14.39
N ASN A 347 -17.23 14.94 -14.93
CA ASN A 347 -18.04 13.75 -15.13
C ASN A 347 -17.76 13.05 -16.47
N LYS A 348 -16.83 13.59 -17.28
CA LYS A 348 -16.41 12.93 -18.51
C LYS A 348 -15.74 11.60 -18.21
N GLU A 349 -16.10 10.59 -18.99
CA GLU A 349 -15.51 9.27 -18.94
C GLU A 349 -14.36 9.16 -19.95
N ILE A 350 -13.24 8.57 -19.51
CA ILE A 350 -12.19 8.10 -20.41
C ILE A 350 -12.58 6.71 -20.84
N SER A 351 -12.90 6.54 -22.13
CA SER A 351 -13.31 5.29 -22.75
C SER A 351 -12.63 5.14 -24.11
N LEU A 352 -12.39 3.89 -24.50
CA LEU A 352 -11.94 3.54 -25.85
C LEU A 352 -13.08 3.42 -26.85
N LYS A 353 -14.34 3.41 -26.40
CA LYS A 353 -15.49 3.45 -27.29
C LYS A 353 -15.71 4.89 -27.76
N LYS A 354 -15.81 5.04 -29.10
CA LYS A 354 -16.30 6.27 -29.74
C LYS A 354 -17.77 6.47 -29.41
#